data_6d835ebaec486d5f92e4db81919c3d3e
#
_entry.id   6d835ebaec486d5f92e4db81919c3d3e
#
_cell.length_a   1.000
_cell.length_b   1.000
_cell.length_c   1.000
_cell.angle_alpha   90.00
_cell.angle_beta   90.00
_cell.angle_gamma   90.00
#
_symmetry.space_group_name_H-M   'P 1'
#
loop_
_entity.id
_entity.type
_entity.pdbx_description
1 polymer ?
#
loop_
_entity_poly.entity_id
_entity_poly.type
_entity_poly.pdbx_seq_one_letter_code
_entity_poly.pdbx_strand_id
1 'polypeptide(L)'
;YKNDPNIAEADIATANLLYFPTGGGKTEAFLGACVFNMFFDRLRGKNDGITAFLKYPLRLLAVQQLDRVLMIVMKANVVRESSGELAHKTPFQVGFFVGKGNTPNKIDSFERLSERGDKNKTKDLILESDSETLNEYYRFIDTCPYCGKKHVNLRFNRDTWRLEHVCDNPECPIMVLPLMIVDNEIYRYLPSIVVSTIDKMAMLGTSNDFKMLFGQVKKKCPVHGFTGNAKCSCASCGGHVLQNVGLLKDPIPTLFIQDEMHLVKESLGTFDAHYESFLSYYAKELVPEAQRKLIRFVGATATISMYESHIWHLYHMDGRRFPCEYPSAEAGEDFYSYTDNNDITRILIGHAPYGRSITDGMWESVYIMRLVVYRMIQFLEESYEKLCAVGFSGSIDEYRDMLYDYWIELVYNNRKQDAMELENAFQNQANNYLEAKGVPKYVIEQMTSDVDLSLIHI
;
A
#
# COMPACT_ATOMS: atom_id res chain seq x y z
N TYR A 1 3.09 7.36 -28.45
CA TYR A 1 1.92 8.20 -28.10
C TYR A 1 1.99 9.58 -28.78
N LYS A 2 3.07 10.34 -28.64
CA LYS A 2 3.17 11.71 -29.23
C LYS A 2 3.00 11.79 -30.74
N ASN A 3 3.11 10.66 -31.43
CA ASN A 3 3.04 10.56 -32.89
C ASN A 3 1.81 9.74 -33.38
N ASP A 4 0.91 9.38 -32.49
CA ASP A 4 -0.34 8.72 -32.87
C ASP A 4 -1.38 9.79 -33.22
N PRO A 5 -1.80 9.86 -34.50
CA PRO A 5 -2.76 10.90 -34.94
C PRO A 5 -4.16 10.73 -34.33
N ASN A 6 -4.42 9.60 -33.68
CA ASN A 6 -5.71 9.32 -33.04
C ASN A 6 -5.76 9.77 -31.59
N ILE A 7 -4.62 10.18 -31.00
CA ILE A 7 -4.57 10.65 -29.61
C ILE A 7 -4.58 12.17 -29.62
N ALA A 8 -5.68 12.75 -29.14
CA ALA A 8 -5.78 14.19 -28.96
C ALA A 8 -4.76 14.70 -27.94
N GLU A 9 -4.20 15.89 -28.16
CA GLU A 9 -3.24 16.52 -27.25
C GLU A 9 -3.83 16.66 -25.83
N ALA A 10 -5.14 16.91 -25.73
CA ALA A 10 -5.88 16.93 -24.48
C ALA A 10 -5.83 15.60 -23.71
N ASP A 11 -5.86 14.45 -24.40
CA ASP A 11 -5.77 13.13 -23.75
C ASP A 11 -4.40 12.87 -23.11
N ILE A 12 -3.37 13.54 -23.60
CA ILE A 12 -2.02 13.43 -23.07
C ILE A 12 -1.90 14.17 -21.74
N ALA A 13 -2.65 15.25 -21.54
CA ALA A 13 -2.59 16.13 -20.36
C ALA A 13 -3.61 15.77 -19.27
N THR A 14 -4.43 14.72 -19.45
CA THR A 14 -5.43 14.31 -18.46
C THR A 14 -4.88 13.34 -17.41
N ALA A 15 -5.35 13.48 -16.17
CA ALA A 15 -5.18 12.46 -15.13
C ALA A 15 -6.30 11.41 -15.24
N ASN A 16 -5.94 10.15 -15.08
CA ASN A 16 -6.90 9.04 -15.23
C ASN A 16 -7.36 8.54 -13.86
N LEU A 17 -8.65 8.26 -13.75
CA LEU A 17 -9.26 7.69 -12.57
C LEU A 17 -9.74 6.26 -12.87
N LEU A 18 -9.17 5.27 -12.21
CA LEU A 18 -9.71 3.91 -12.19
C LEU A 18 -10.84 3.85 -11.17
N TYR A 19 -12.06 3.81 -11.68
CA TYR A 19 -13.27 3.80 -10.86
C TYR A 19 -13.93 2.42 -10.97
N PHE A 20 -13.56 1.55 -10.05
CA PHE A 20 -14.10 0.20 -9.96
C PHE A 20 -14.73 -0.03 -8.60
N PRO A 21 -15.80 -0.82 -8.48
CA PRO A 21 -16.32 -1.23 -7.19
C PRO A 21 -15.26 -1.95 -6.37
N THR A 22 -15.45 -2.02 -5.06
CA THR A 22 -14.58 -2.78 -4.18
C THR A 22 -14.56 -4.25 -4.64
N GLY A 23 -13.36 -4.83 -4.76
CA GLY A 23 -13.19 -6.17 -5.34
C GLY A 23 -13.19 -6.22 -6.88
N GLY A 24 -13.41 -5.10 -7.58
CA GLY A 24 -13.49 -5.04 -9.04
C GLY A 24 -12.16 -5.08 -9.78
N GLY A 25 -11.04 -5.40 -9.14
CA GLY A 25 -9.73 -5.55 -9.80
C GLY A 25 -8.94 -4.26 -10.04
N LYS A 26 -9.21 -3.17 -9.29
CA LYS A 26 -8.43 -1.91 -9.38
C LYS A 26 -6.93 -2.14 -9.27
N THR A 27 -6.52 -2.90 -8.26
CA THR A 27 -5.11 -3.17 -7.98
C THR A 27 -4.45 -3.91 -9.13
N GLU A 28 -5.12 -4.92 -9.68
CA GLU A 28 -4.63 -5.67 -10.83
C GLU A 28 -4.47 -4.77 -12.07
N ALA A 29 -5.41 -3.86 -12.28
CA ALA A 29 -5.37 -2.95 -13.42
C ALA A 29 -4.17 -2.01 -13.34
N PHE A 30 -3.95 -1.35 -12.22
CA PHE A 30 -2.80 -0.44 -12.12
C PHE A 30 -1.45 -1.18 -11.98
N LEU A 31 -1.41 -2.36 -11.37
CA LEU A 31 -0.20 -3.19 -11.37
C LEU A 31 0.14 -3.69 -12.78
N GLY A 32 -0.87 -4.02 -13.58
CA GLY A 32 -0.68 -4.32 -15.00
C GLY A 32 -0.06 -3.14 -15.77
N ALA A 33 -0.53 -1.90 -15.50
CA ALA A 33 0.08 -0.70 -16.07
C ALA A 33 1.54 -0.50 -15.61
N CYS A 34 1.87 -0.79 -14.34
CA CYS A 34 3.25 -0.76 -13.85
C CYS A 34 4.14 -1.76 -14.60
N VAL A 35 3.69 -3.00 -14.73
CA VAL A 35 4.44 -4.06 -15.44
C VAL A 35 4.68 -3.65 -16.89
N PHE A 36 3.62 -3.22 -17.59
CA PHE A 36 3.77 -2.72 -18.97
C PHE A 36 4.84 -1.62 -19.06
N ASN A 37 4.78 -0.62 -18.19
CA ASN A 37 5.77 0.46 -18.20
C ASN A 37 7.19 0.00 -17.86
N MET A 38 7.36 -0.95 -16.95
CA MET A 38 8.68 -1.52 -16.63
C MET A 38 9.31 -2.21 -17.85
N PHE A 39 8.55 -3.05 -18.54
CA PHE A 39 9.04 -3.70 -19.77
C PHE A 39 9.29 -2.70 -20.89
N PHE A 40 8.36 -1.76 -21.09
CA PHE A 40 8.51 -0.70 -22.09
C PHE A 40 9.75 0.16 -21.82
N ASP A 41 10.04 0.51 -20.59
CA ASP A 41 11.26 1.22 -20.19
C ASP A 41 12.52 0.46 -20.58
N ARG A 42 12.57 -0.86 -20.32
CA ARG A 42 13.73 -1.69 -20.69
C ARG A 42 13.92 -1.81 -22.21
N LEU A 43 12.82 -2.02 -22.94
CA LEU A 43 12.84 -2.11 -24.40
C LEU A 43 13.35 -0.83 -25.07
N ARG A 44 12.95 0.33 -24.58
CA ARG A 44 13.42 1.63 -25.10
C ARG A 44 14.77 2.07 -24.52
N GLY A 45 15.41 1.23 -23.69
CA GLY A 45 16.77 1.42 -23.19
C GLY A 45 16.89 2.22 -21.89
N LYS A 46 15.81 2.45 -21.15
CA LYS A 46 15.86 2.93 -19.76
C LYS A 46 16.15 1.75 -18.84
N ASN A 47 17.42 1.52 -18.53
CA ASN A 47 17.88 0.39 -17.70
C ASN A 47 17.91 0.72 -16.22
N ASP A 48 18.09 1.95 -15.85
CA ASP A 48 18.19 2.44 -14.47
C ASP A 48 17.16 3.53 -14.22
N GLY A 49 16.79 3.73 -12.98
CA GLY A 49 15.82 4.74 -12.56
C GLY A 49 14.42 4.18 -12.32
N ILE A 50 13.64 4.97 -11.62
CA ILE A 50 12.28 4.59 -11.19
C ILE A 50 11.32 4.72 -12.37
N THR A 51 10.47 3.72 -12.54
CA THR A 51 9.39 3.72 -13.53
C THR A 51 8.10 4.24 -12.93
N ALA A 52 7.73 3.74 -11.74
CA ALA A 52 6.44 4.05 -11.13
C ALA A 52 6.55 4.33 -9.63
N PHE A 53 5.74 5.29 -9.16
CA PHE A 53 5.42 5.49 -7.76
C PHE A 53 4.00 5.02 -7.47
N LEU A 54 3.85 4.13 -6.49
CA LEU A 54 2.57 3.73 -5.93
C LEU A 54 2.41 4.43 -4.58
N LYS A 55 1.45 5.36 -4.49
CA LYS A 55 1.20 6.14 -3.28
C LYS A 55 -0.06 5.63 -2.59
N TYR A 56 0.06 5.42 -1.29
CA TYR A 56 -1.03 5.02 -0.42
C TYR A 56 -1.29 6.08 0.65
N PRO A 57 -2.55 6.41 0.96
CA PRO A 57 -2.86 7.42 1.99
C PRO A 57 -2.52 6.93 3.39
N LEU A 58 -2.56 5.62 3.60
CA LEU A 58 -2.30 4.98 4.89
C LEU A 58 -1.21 3.92 4.75
N ARG A 59 -0.33 3.86 5.74
CA ARG A 59 0.77 2.91 5.78
C ARG A 59 0.33 1.45 5.79
N LEU A 60 -0.74 1.13 6.53
CA LEU A 60 -1.29 -0.23 6.55
C LEU A 60 -1.68 -0.72 5.17
N LEU A 61 -2.27 0.15 4.36
CA LEU A 61 -2.60 -0.17 2.96
C LEU A 61 -1.34 -0.45 2.14
N ALA A 62 -0.28 0.35 2.34
CA ALA A 62 1.00 0.12 1.65
C ALA A 62 1.60 -1.24 2.00
N VAL A 63 1.57 -1.65 3.28
CA VAL A 63 2.06 -2.96 3.74
C VAL A 63 1.23 -4.10 3.13
N GLN A 64 -0.10 -4.01 3.18
CA GLN A 64 -0.99 -5.05 2.63
C GLN A 64 -0.84 -5.26 1.12
N GLN A 65 -0.47 -4.21 0.39
CA GLN A 65 -0.26 -4.30 -1.06
C GLN A 65 1.17 -4.72 -1.44
N LEU A 66 2.11 -4.67 -0.50
CA LEU A 66 3.52 -4.96 -0.76
C LEU A 66 3.73 -6.37 -1.30
N ASP A 67 3.06 -7.38 -0.74
CA ASP A 67 3.14 -8.78 -1.19
C ASP A 67 2.72 -8.92 -2.65
N ARG A 68 1.64 -8.26 -3.03
CA ARG A 68 1.10 -8.30 -4.41
C ARG A 68 2.04 -7.63 -5.40
N VAL A 69 2.57 -6.45 -5.04
CA VAL A 69 3.57 -5.73 -5.86
C VAL A 69 4.83 -6.56 -6.01
N LEU A 70 5.30 -7.15 -4.93
CA LEU A 70 6.52 -7.95 -4.94
C LEU A 70 6.35 -9.23 -5.77
N MET A 71 5.24 -9.96 -5.60
CA MET A 71 4.92 -11.13 -6.40
C MET A 71 4.92 -10.82 -7.90
N ILE A 72 4.30 -9.73 -8.31
CA ILE A 72 4.24 -9.33 -9.72
C ILE A 72 5.62 -8.98 -10.26
N VAL A 73 6.45 -8.26 -9.49
CA VAL A 73 7.82 -7.90 -9.89
C VAL A 73 8.71 -9.14 -9.98
N MET A 74 8.56 -10.09 -9.06
CA MET A 74 9.30 -11.36 -9.11
C MET A 74 8.95 -12.16 -10.38
N LYS A 75 7.66 -12.30 -10.68
CA LYS A 75 7.22 -12.97 -11.93
C LYS A 75 7.65 -12.22 -13.18
N ALA A 76 7.62 -10.89 -13.16
CA ALA A 76 8.12 -10.06 -14.26
C ALA A 76 9.63 -10.28 -14.49
N ASN A 77 10.43 -10.47 -13.45
CA ASN A 77 11.84 -10.81 -13.59
C ASN A 77 12.05 -12.19 -14.26
N VAL A 78 11.26 -13.20 -13.91
CA VAL A 78 11.32 -14.51 -14.57
C VAL A 78 11.04 -14.37 -16.07
N VAL A 79 10.01 -13.60 -16.44
CA VAL A 79 9.70 -13.32 -17.85
C VAL A 79 10.82 -12.54 -18.52
N ARG A 80 11.40 -11.52 -17.86
CA ARG A 80 12.53 -10.74 -18.36
C ARG A 80 13.75 -11.63 -18.64
N GLU A 81 14.08 -12.54 -17.74
CA GLU A 81 15.21 -13.46 -17.86
C GLU A 81 15.04 -14.48 -18.98
N SER A 82 13.82 -14.90 -19.24
CA SER A 82 13.49 -15.80 -20.36
C SER A 82 13.48 -15.10 -21.72
N SER A 83 13.47 -13.76 -21.74
CA SER A 83 13.47 -12.97 -22.99
C SER A 83 14.91 -12.71 -23.44
N GLY A 84 15.27 -13.15 -24.63
CA GLY A 84 16.63 -12.96 -25.20
C GLY A 84 17.07 -11.50 -25.28
N GLU A 85 16.14 -10.58 -25.51
CA GLU A 85 16.42 -9.14 -25.61
C GLU A 85 16.59 -8.47 -24.23
N LEU A 86 15.88 -8.97 -23.22
CA LEU A 86 15.79 -8.32 -21.91
C LEU A 86 16.61 -9.02 -20.81
N ALA A 87 17.08 -10.24 -21.05
CA ALA A 87 17.79 -11.04 -20.05
C ALA A 87 19.01 -10.34 -19.43
N HIS A 88 19.72 -9.55 -20.24
CA HIS A 88 20.92 -8.80 -19.81
C HIS A 88 20.61 -7.40 -19.23
N LYS A 89 19.35 -6.98 -19.23
CA LYS A 89 18.94 -5.67 -18.67
C LYS A 89 18.84 -5.72 -17.16
N THR A 90 18.91 -4.55 -16.52
CA THR A 90 18.80 -4.42 -15.05
C THR A 90 17.51 -5.06 -14.54
N PRO A 91 17.58 -5.93 -13.54
CA PRO A 91 16.39 -6.54 -12.91
C PRO A 91 15.42 -5.50 -12.35
N PHE A 92 14.14 -5.85 -12.34
CA PHE A 92 13.12 -5.04 -11.69
C PHE A 92 13.20 -5.20 -10.17
N GLN A 93 13.05 -4.10 -9.46
CA GLN A 93 13.15 -4.05 -8.01
C GLN A 93 12.04 -3.19 -7.42
N VAL A 94 11.69 -3.44 -6.16
CA VAL A 94 10.70 -2.71 -5.37
C VAL A 94 11.39 -1.98 -4.23
N GLY A 95 11.10 -0.69 -4.08
CA GLY A 95 11.47 0.10 -2.91
C GLY A 95 10.24 0.31 -2.03
N PHE A 96 10.32 -0.07 -0.76
CA PHE A 96 9.27 0.20 0.22
C PHE A 96 9.64 1.46 1.01
N PHE A 97 9.07 2.60 0.61
CA PHE A 97 9.44 3.94 1.03
C PHE A 97 8.35 4.55 1.91
N VAL A 98 8.35 4.19 3.19
CA VAL A 98 7.34 4.62 4.18
C VAL A 98 7.98 5.35 5.36
N GLY A 99 7.19 5.96 6.24
CA GLY A 99 7.68 6.81 7.33
C GLY A 99 8.55 6.08 8.37
N LYS A 100 9.32 6.87 9.12
CA LYS A 100 10.40 6.48 10.06
C LYS A 100 10.07 5.42 11.12
N GLY A 101 8.83 5.19 11.44
CA GLY A 101 8.47 4.29 12.54
C GLY A 101 8.80 2.81 12.29
N ASN A 102 9.01 2.39 11.04
CA ASN A 102 9.17 0.97 10.69
C ASN A 102 10.33 0.68 9.74
N THR A 103 10.73 1.62 8.88
CA THR A 103 11.85 1.42 7.95
C THR A 103 13.02 2.31 8.32
N PRO A 104 14.26 1.79 8.35
CA PRO A 104 15.42 2.61 8.66
C PRO A 104 15.73 3.57 7.52
N ASN A 105 16.07 4.83 7.83
CA ASN A 105 16.50 5.76 6.80
C ASN A 105 17.92 5.42 6.30
N LYS A 106 18.81 5.00 7.21
CA LYS A 106 20.20 4.62 6.92
C LYS A 106 20.67 3.52 7.86
N ILE A 107 21.48 2.62 7.37
CA ILE A 107 22.08 1.54 8.16
C ILE A 107 23.15 2.09 9.10
N ASP A 108 23.93 3.08 8.66
CA ASP A 108 25.08 3.66 9.36
C ASP A 108 24.74 4.89 10.21
N SER A 109 23.48 5.27 10.28
CA SER A 109 23.04 6.39 11.14
C SER A 109 22.67 5.90 12.54
N PHE A 110 23.05 6.69 13.55
CA PHE A 110 22.60 6.52 14.93
C PHE A 110 21.15 7.01 15.11
N GLU A 111 20.24 6.54 14.26
CA GLU A 111 18.83 6.88 14.43
C GLU A 111 18.30 6.15 15.66
N ARG A 112 17.78 6.93 16.60
CA ARG A 112 17.12 6.40 17.78
C ARG A 112 15.82 5.73 17.34
N LEU A 113 15.59 4.49 17.72
CA LEU A 113 14.26 3.89 17.81
C LEU A 113 13.54 4.57 18.99
N SER A 114 13.10 5.82 18.82
CA SER A 114 12.91 6.75 19.93
C SER A 114 11.52 6.75 20.53
N GLU A 115 10.57 5.96 20.07
CA GLU A 115 9.20 6.04 20.59
C GLU A 115 8.92 5.10 21.77
N ARG A 116 9.83 4.17 22.10
CA ARG A 116 9.69 3.29 23.26
C ARG A 116 10.71 3.53 24.37
N GLY A 117 11.40 4.65 24.38
CA GLY A 117 12.37 4.96 25.42
C GLY A 117 13.67 4.13 25.38
N ASP A 118 13.78 3.17 24.48
CA ASP A 118 14.96 2.33 24.31
C ASP A 118 16.00 3.05 23.43
N LYS A 119 17.20 3.22 23.99
CA LYS A 119 18.32 3.93 23.35
C LYS A 119 19.05 3.06 22.30
N ASN A 120 18.42 2.03 21.76
CA ASN A 120 19.03 1.15 20.79
C ASN A 120 19.22 1.90 19.46
N LYS A 121 20.44 1.95 19.01
CA LYS A 121 20.84 2.62 17.79
C LYS A 121 20.59 1.68 16.62
N THR A 122 19.86 2.14 15.60
CA THR A 122 19.56 1.35 14.39
C THR A 122 20.80 0.70 13.79
N LYS A 123 21.94 1.39 13.82
CA LYS A 123 23.22 0.87 13.33
C LYS A 123 23.67 -0.38 14.09
N ASP A 124 23.66 -0.31 15.43
CA ASP A 124 24.12 -1.41 16.26
C ASP A 124 23.20 -2.62 16.09
N LEU A 125 21.87 -2.37 15.98
CA LEU A 125 20.89 -3.41 15.75
C LEU A 125 21.13 -4.13 14.41
N ILE A 126 21.30 -3.40 13.31
CA ILE A 126 21.47 -4.02 11.98
C ILE A 126 22.83 -4.69 11.82
N LEU A 127 23.91 -4.10 12.35
CA LEU A 127 25.26 -4.60 12.16
C LEU A 127 25.63 -5.76 13.10
N GLU A 128 25.08 -5.80 14.27
CA GLU A 128 25.47 -6.71 15.34
C GLU A 128 24.43 -7.79 15.65
N SER A 129 23.20 -7.60 15.18
CA SER A 129 22.11 -8.54 15.44
C SER A 129 22.16 -9.74 14.49
N ASP A 130 21.67 -10.86 15.00
CA ASP A 130 21.37 -12.05 14.20
C ASP A 130 20.10 -11.87 13.36
N SER A 131 19.80 -12.86 12.52
CA SER A 131 18.62 -12.82 11.66
C SER A 131 17.30 -12.81 12.47
N GLU A 132 17.28 -13.40 13.64
CA GLU A 132 16.08 -13.45 14.49
C GLU A 132 15.70 -12.06 14.99
N THR A 133 16.67 -11.34 15.54
CA THR A 133 16.49 -9.94 15.97
C THR A 133 16.12 -9.02 14.80
N LEU A 134 16.79 -9.18 13.63
CA LEU A 134 16.46 -8.40 12.45
C LEU A 134 15.02 -8.66 11.96
N ASN A 135 14.58 -9.92 12.02
CA ASN A 135 13.22 -10.29 11.65
C ASN A 135 12.16 -9.65 12.56
N GLU A 136 12.42 -9.57 13.84
CA GLU A 136 11.51 -8.94 14.80
C GLU A 136 11.28 -7.46 14.50
N TYR A 137 12.32 -6.74 14.09
CA TYR A 137 12.25 -5.28 13.91
C TYR A 137 11.92 -4.82 12.48
N TYR A 138 12.34 -5.56 11.47
CA TYR A 138 12.35 -5.05 10.08
C TYR A 138 11.78 -6.01 9.04
N ARG A 139 11.31 -7.20 9.39
CA ARG A 139 10.71 -8.11 8.44
C ARG A 139 9.28 -7.71 8.11
N PHE A 140 9.04 -7.30 6.86
CA PHE A 140 7.72 -6.97 6.33
C PHE A 140 7.05 -8.14 5.63
N ILE A 141 7.84 -9.12 5.19
CA ILE A 141 7.39 -10.27 4.42
C ILE A 141 7.90 -11.52 5.13
N ASP A 142 7.04 -12.35 5.64
CA ASP A 142 7.38 -13.63 6.29
C ASP A 142 7.20 -14.82 5.33
N THR A 143 6.27 -14.69 4.41
CA THR A 143 5.92 -15.68 3.41
C THR A 143 6.46 -15.24 2.05
N CYS A 144 7.25 -16.09 1.40
CA CYS A 144 7.77 -15.75 0.08
C CYS A 144 6.64 -15.66 -0.94
N PRO A 145 6.41 -14.49 -1.58
CA PRO A 145 5.30 -14.34 -2.51
C PRO A 145 5.44 -15.20 -3.77
N TYR A 146 6.65 -15.70 -4.06
CA TYR A 146 6.88 -16.56 -5.23
C TYR A 146 6.56 -18.03 -4.95
N CYS A 147 7.10 -18.60 -3.87
CA CYS A 147 6.91 -20.04 -3.56
C CYS A 147 5.81 -20.31 -2.52
N GLY A 148 5.25 -19.28 -1.89
CA GLY A 148 4.15 -19.41 -0.92
C GLY A 148 4.54 -20.03 0.43
N LYS A 149 5.86 -20.23 0.70
CA LYS A 149 6.34 -20.85 1.96
C LYS A 149 6.80 -19.78 2.95
N LYS A 150 6.54 -20.01 4.26
CA LYS A 150 6.99 -19.14 5.36
C LYS A 150 8.47 -19.36 5.66
N HIS A 151 9.35 -18.87 4.80
CA HIS A 151 10.80 -19.03 4.89
C HIS A 151 11.57 -17.76 4.53
N VAL A 152 10.99 -16.59 4.75
CA VAL A 152 11.68 -15.33 4.48
C VAL A 152 12.30 -14.79 5.75
N ASN A 153 13.62 -14.59 5.70
CA ASN A 153 14.40 -14.03 6.78
C ASN A 153 15.19 -12.80 6.31
N LEU A 154 15.52 -11.93 7.24
CA LEU A 154 16.39 -10.80 6.96
C LEU A 154 17.86 -11.20 7.13
N ARG A 155 18.67 -10.69 6.22
CA ARG A 155 20.11 -10.79 6.28
C ARG A 155 20.75 -9.45 5.93
N PHE A 156 21.69 -9.01 6.76
CA PHE A 156 22.53 -7.86 6.40
C PHE A 156 23.72 -8.29 5.55
N ASN A 157 23.74 -7.81 4.31
CA ASN A 157 24.85 -8.05 3.38
C ASN A 157 25.89 -6.93 3.54
N ARG A 158 27.03 -7.25 4.16
CA ARG A 158 28.09 -6.29 4.45
C ARG A 158 28.82 -5.80 3.19
N ASP A 159 28.90 -6.64 2.15
CA ASP A 159 29.61 -6.30 0.91
C ASP A 159 28.85 -5.24 0.12
N THR A 160 27.56 -5.43 -0.05
CA THR A 160 26.68 -4.50 -0.78
C THR A 160 26.08 -3.42 0.11
N TRP A 161 26.22 -3.57 1.43
CA TRP A 161 25.63 -2.71 2.45
C TRP A 161 24.12 -2.60 2.30
N ARG A 162 23.47 -3.78 2.29
CA ARG A 162 22.02 -3.93 2.09
C ARG A 162 21.40 -4.83 3.15
N LEU A 163 20.18 -4.48 3.52
CA LEU A 163 19.32 -5.31 4.35
C LEU A 163 18.39 -6.13 3.44
N GLU A 164 18.73 -7.38 3.23
CA GLU A 164 18.11 -8.25 2.23
C GLU A 164 17.06 -9.16 2.86
N HIS A 165 15.88 -9.26 2.22
CA HIS A 165 14.92 -10.33 2.50
C HIS A 165 15.34 -11.56 1.69
N VAL A 166 15.58 -12.67 2.37
CA VAL A 166 16.10 -13.91 1.77
C VAL A 166 15.07 -15.03 1.97
N CYS A 167 14.72 -15.71 0.89
CA CYS A 167 13.93 -16.92 0.96
C CYS A 167 14.83 -18.12 1.22
N ASP A 168 14.73 -18.75 2.38
CA ASP A 168 15.54 -19.91 2.76
C ASP A 168 14.97 -21.24 2.24
N ASN A 169 13.91 -21.23 1.42
CA ASN A 169 13.43 -22.44 0.76
C ASN A 169 14.40 -22.83 -0.37
N PRO A 170 15.09 -23.98 -0.28
CA PRO A 170 16.08 -24.39 -1.28
C PRO A 170 15.47 -24.71 -2.65
N GLU A 171 14.17 -24.96 -2.71
CA GLU A 171 13.44 -25.18 -3.98
C GLU A 171 12.99 -23.87 -4.64
N CYS A 172 13.14 -22.72 -3.97
CA CYS A 172 12.76 -21.44 -4.54
C CYS A 172 13.88 -20.92 -5.44
N PRO A 173 13.60 -20.60 -6.71
CA PRO A 173 14.61 -20.06 -7.62
C PRO A 173 15.03 -18.63 -7.24
N ILE A 174 14.24 -17.94 -6.40
CA ILE A 174 14.48 -16.57 -5.98
C ILE A 174 14.96 -16.58 -4.55
N MET A 175 16.30 -16.56 -4.37
CA MET A 175 16.92 -16.56 -3.05
C MET A 175 16.82 -15.19 -2.36
N VAL A 176 17.10 -14.11 -3.08
CA VAL A 176 17.02 -12.73 -2.56
C VAL A 176 15.82 -12.04 -3.19
N LEU A 177 14.87 -11.62 -2.36
CA LEU A 177 13.71 -10.91 -2.83
C LEU A 177 14.13 -9.53 -3.38
N PRO A 178 13.58 -9.07 -4.50
CA PRO A 178 13.93 -7.79 -5.11
C PRO A 178 13.29 -6.61 -4.34
N LEU A 179 13.45 -6.59 -3.01
CA LEU A 179 12.87 -5.63 -2.08
C LEU A 179 13.94 -4.81 -1.37
N MET A 180 13.75 -3.51 -1.31
CA MET A 180 14.55 -2.56 -0.54
C MET A 180 13.65 -1.86 0.47
N ILE A 181 14.06 -1.84 1.73
CA ILE A 181 13.31 -1.18 2.81
C ILE A 181 14.05 -0.02 3.46
N VAL A 182 15.34 0.11 3.19
CA VAL A 182 16.17 1.22 3.72
C VAL A 182 16.14 2.38 2.73
N ASP A 183 15.79 3.59 3.19
CA ASP A 183 15.72 4.76 2.31
C ASP A 183 17.01 4.99 1.52
N ASN A 184 18.16 4.88 2.18
CA ASN A 184 19.45 5.06 1.53
C ASN A 184 19.73 4.01 0.43
N GLU A 185 19.23 2.79 0.56
CA GLU A 185 19.29 1.79 -0.50
C GLU A 185 18.40 2.19 -1.68
N ILE A 186 17.18 2.65 -1.41
CA ILE A 186 16.24 3.12 -2.44
C ILE A 186 16.87 4.26 -3.25
N TYR A 187 17.53 5.22 -2.60
CA TYR A 187 18.25 6.29 -3.26
C TYR A 187 19.46 5.80 -4.09
N ARG A 188 20.20 4.79 -3.62
CA ARG A 188 21.38 4.27 -4.29
C ARG A 188 21.08 3.34 -5.45
N TYR A 189 20.01 2.57 -5.39
CA TYR A 189 19.72 1.54 -6.39
C TYR A 189 18.57 1.88 -7.32
N LEU A 190 17.78 2.90 -7.04
CA LEU A 190 16.69 3.41 -7.87
C LEU A 190 15.75 2.29 -8.36
N PRO A 191 15.00 1.64 -7.46
CA PRO A 191 14.15 0.51 -7.81
C PRO A 191 13.11 0.88 -8.87
N SER A 192 12.68 -0.09 -9.67
CA SER A 192 11.72 0.14 -10.77
C SER A 192 10.37 0.65 -10.29
N ILE A 193 9.91 0.15 -9.14
CA ILE A 193 8.67 0.58 -8.48
C ILE A 193 9.01 1.05 -7.06
N VAL A 194 8.45 2.18 -6.65
CA VAL A 194 8.48 2.66 -5.27
C VAL A 194 7.06 2.61 -4.70
N VAL A 195 6.87 1.82 -3.66
CA VAL A 195 5.65 1.82 -2.84
C VAL A 195 5.87 2.81 -1.71
N SER A 196 5.05 3.83 -1.65
CA SER A 196 5.23 4.95 -0.72
C SER A 196 3.92 5.35 -0.05
N THR A 197 4.05 6.07 1.06
CA THR A 197 2.95 6.81 1.65
C THR A 197 3.02 8.28 1.25
N ILE A 198 1.88 8.97 1.27
CA ILE A 198 1.79 10.39 0.88
C ILE A 198 2.69 11.26 1.77
N ASP A 199 2.69 11.02 3.07
CA ASP A 199 3.51 11.77 4.05
C ASP A 199 5.01 11.65 3.78
N LYS A 200 5.46 10.56 3.14
CA LYS A 200 6.86 10.39 2.76
C LYS A 200 7.30 11.35 1.65
N MET A 201 6.38 11.85 0.84
CA MET A 201 6.67 12.89 -0.15
C MET A 201 7.16 14.19 0.48
N ALA A 202 6.82 14.45 1.75
CA ALA A 202 7.35 15.58 2.51
C ALA A 202 8.88 15.57 2.65
N MET A 203 9.53 14.43 2.44
CA MET A 203 11.00 14.33 2.39
C MET A 203 11.62 15.12 1.25
N LEU A 204 10.85 15.48 0.23
CA LEU A 204 11.29 16.30 -0.91
C LEU A 204 11.90 17.63 -0.46
N GLY A 205 11.33 18.26 0.58
CA GLY A 205 11.82 19.51 1.14
C GLY A 205 12.96 19.38 2.19
N THR A 206 13.22 18.17 2.68
CA THR A 206 14.12 17.96 3.84
C THR A 206 15.33 17.07 3.55
N SER A 207 15.28 16.21 2.53
CA SER A 207 16.37 15.29 2.18
C SER A 207 17.03 15.64 0.85
N ASN A 208 18.32 15.97 0.90
CA ASN A 208 19.10 16.18 -0.34
C ASN A 208 19.21 14.93 -1.22
N ASP A 209 19.06 13.73 -0.64
CA ASP A 209 19.17 12.48 -1.39
C ASP A 209 17.89 12.16 -2.15
N PHE A 210 16.76 12.75 -1.76
CA PHE A 210 15.46 12.56 -2.43
C PHE A 210 15.52 12.88 -3.93
N LYS A 211 16.30 13.88 -4.34
CA LYS A 211 16.49 14.22 -5.76
C LYS A 211 17.06 13.09 -6.62
N MET A 212 17.73 12.11 -5.99
CA MET A 212 18.26 10.95 -6.71
C MET A 212 17.15 10.08 -7.29
N LEU A 213 15.98 10.03 -6.66
CA LEU A 213 14.80 9.32 -7.18
C LEU A 213 14.31 9.90 -8.51
N PHE A 214 14.68 11.16 -8.80
CA PHE A 214 14.38 11.86 -10.06
C PHE A 214 15.62 11.95 -10.98
N GLY A 215 16.58 11.04 -10.76
CA GLY A 215 17.75 10.90 -11.62
C GLY A 215 18.85 11.92 -11.43
N GLN A 216 18.83 12.72 -10.37
CA GLN A 216 19.91 13.64 -10.04
C GLN A 216 21.07 12.90 -9.40
N VAL A 217 21.69 12.01 -10.20
CA VAL A 217 22.88 11.20 -9.84
C VAL A 217 24.09 11.69 -10.61
N LYS A 218 25.27 11.59 -10.01
CA LYS A 218 26.53 12.03 -10.63
C LYS A 218 27.46 10.88 -10.94
N LYS A 219 27.52 9.91 -10.05
CA LYS A 219 28.47 8.79 -10.13
C LYS A 219 27.80 7.48 -9.73
N LYS A 220 28.39 6.37 -10.15
CA LYS A 220 27.98 5.01 -9.77
C LYS A 220 29.17 4.29 -9.14
N CYS A 221 28.98 3.81 -7.91
CA CYS A 221 29.89 2.86 -7.30
C CYS A 221 29.58 1.46 -7.87
N PRO A 222 30.57 0.66 -8.27
CA PRO A 222 30.32 -0.67 -8.81
C PRO A 222 29.63 -1.61 -7.81
N VAL A 223 29.80 -1.36 -6.50
CA VAL A 223 29.26 -2.20 -5.42
C VAL A 223 28.03 -1.58 -4.78
N HIS A 224 28.05 -0.26 -4.52
CA HIS A 224 27.03 0.39 -3.68
C HIS A 224 26.02 1.24 -4.46
N GLY A 225 26.00 1.18 -5.81
CA GLY A 225 25.03 1.88 -6.63
C GLY A 225 25.33 3.36 -6.84
N PHE A 226 24.28 4.16 -7.09
CA PHE A 226 24.41 5.57 -7.47
C PHE A 226 24.71 6.49 -6.29
N THR A 227 25.31 7.64 -6.60
CA THR A 227 25.51 8.74 -5.66
C THR A 227 25.35 10.10 -6.34
N GLY A 228 24.74 11.05 -5.66
CA GLY A 228 24.66 12.45 -6.07
C GLY A 228 25.92 13.25 -5.70
N ASN A 229 26.87 12.64 -4.99
CA ASN A 229 28.06 13.27 -4.43
C ASN A 229 29.35 12.88 -5.16
N ALA A 230 30.45 13.54 -4.82
CA ALA A 230 31.77 13.19 -5.34
C ALA A 230 32.32 11.85 -4.81
N LYS A 231 31.84 11.43 -3.64
CA LYS A 231 32.22 10.19 -2.96
C LYS A 231 31.03 9.22 -2.91
N CYS A 232 31.29 7.94 -2.71
CA CYS A 232 30.24 6.95 -2.46
C CYS A 232 29.43 7.34 -1.21
N SER A 233 28.12 7.16 -1.27
CA SER A 233 27.22 7.46 -0.16
C SER A 233 27.27 6.41 0.96
N CYS A 234 27.89 5.25 0.70
CA CYS A 234 28.08 4.20 1.70
C CYS A 234 29.32 4.49 2.54
N ALA A 235 29.15 4.57 3.87
CA ALA A 235 30.23 4.88 4.81
C ALA A 235 31.34 3.81 4.83
N SER A 236 30.99 2.54 4.58
CA SER A 236 31.92 1.39 4.54
C SER A 236 32.53 1.13 3.16
N CYS A 237 32.38 2.07 2.22
CA CYS A 237 33.01 1.92 0.91
C CYS A 237 34.55 1.92 1.03
N GLY A 238 35.18 0.81 0.66
CA GLY A 238 36.64 0.63 0.68
C GLY A 238 37.41 1.44 -0.37
N GLY A 239 36.83 2.56 -0.88
CA GLY A 239 37.51 3.43 -1.85
C GLY A 239 37.41 2.95 -3.30
N HIS A 240 36.33 2.24 -3.65
CA HIS A 240 36.05 1.86 -5.04
C HIS A 240 36.07 3.06 -5.98
N VAL A 241 36.68 2.86 -7.16
CA VAL A 241 36.69 3.89 -8.21
C VAL A 241 35.25 4.11 -8.71
N LEU A 242 34.79 5.34 -8.55
CA LEU A 242 33.44 5.72 -8.99
C LEU A 242 33.44 6.02 -10.48
N GLN A 243 32.53 5.40 -11.20
CA GLN A 243 32.27 5.70 -12.61
C GLN A 243 31.45 6.98 -12.73
N ASN A 244 31.83 7.87 -13.63
CA ASN A 244 30.99 9.00 -13.98
C ASN A 244 29.74 8.49 -14.70
N VAL A 245 28.58 8.87 -14.23
CA VAL A 245 27.31 8.59 -14.88
C VAL A 245 26.94 9.79 -15.70
N GLY A 246 26.74 9.58 -16.99
CA GLY A 246 26.09 10.59 -17.84
C GLY A 246 24.64 10.81 -17.42
N LEU A 247 23.89 11.57 -18.19
CA LEU A 247 22.46 11.72 -17.98
C LEU A 247 21.77 10.35 -18.11
N LEU A 248 21.10 9.92 -17.06
CA LEU A 248 20.26 8.72 -17.13
C LEU A 248 19.18 8.92 -18.20
N LYS A 249 18.89 7.86 -18.94
CA LYS A 249 17.80 7.89 -19.92
C LYS A 249 16.46 8.00 -19.19
N ASP A 250 15.69 9.02 -19.49
CA ASP A 250 14.36 9.28 -18.88
C ASP A 250 14.38 9.14 -17.35
N PRO A 251 15.19 9.95 -16.64
CA PRO A 251 15.46 9.76 -15.22
C PRO A 251 14.23 9.95 -14.33
N ILE A 252 13.25 10.70 -14.82
CA ILE A 252 12.04 11.06 -14.05
C ILE A 252 11.05 9.91 -14.10
N PRO A 253 10.50 9.48 -12.95
CA PRO A 253 9.36 8.58 -12.93
C PRO A 253 8.19 9.19 -13.68
N THR A 254 7.60 8.45 -14.59
CA THR A 254 6.53 8.97 -15.46
C THR A 254 5.15 8.49 -15.09
N LEU A 255 5.04 7.53 -14.17
CA LEU A 255 3.78 6.96 -13.70
C LEU A 255 3.65 7.13 -12.18
N PHE A 256 2.67 7.91 -11.77
CA PHE A 256 2.29 8.05 -10.37
C PHE A 256 0.88 7.51 -10.18
N ILE A 257 0.75 6.55 -9.27
CA ILE A 257 -0.53 5.91 -8.96
C ILE A 257 -0.89 6.25 -7.52
N GLN A 258 -2.06 6.86 -7.34
CA GLN A 258 -2.63 7.15 -6.05
C GLN A 258 -3.79 6.21 -5.77
N ASP A 259 -3.57 5.20 -4.94
CA ASP A 259 -4.66 4.32 -4.49
C ASP A 259 -5.48 4.98 -3.40
N GLU A 260 -6.75 4.57 -3.28
CA GLU A 260 -7.76 5.13 -2.38
C GLU A 260 -7.78 6.68 -2.41
N MET A 261 -7.80 7.23 -3.62
CA MET A 261 -7.68 8.68 -3.86
C MET A 261 -8.71 9.49 -3.07
N HIS A 262 -9.88 8.93 -2.77
CA HIS A 262 -10.94 9.58 -1.99
C HIS A 262 -10.53 9.92 -0.55
N LEU A 263 -9.46 9.29 -0.02
CA LEU A 263 -8.90 9.61 1.31
C LEU A 263 -7.93 10.78 1.28
N VAL A 264 -7.47 11.19 0.09
CA VAL A 264 -6.52 12.30 -0.09
C VAL A 264 -7.29 13.61 -0.14
N LYS A 265 -7.71 14.11 1.02
CA LYS A 265 -8.52 15.32 1.17
C LYS A 265 -8.07 16.17 2.36
N GLU A 266 -8.64 17.35 2.51
CA GLU A 266 -8.36 18.30 3.59
C GLU A 266 -6.85 18.66 3.65
N SER A 267 -6.26 18.65 4.83
CA SER A 267 -4.82 18.98 5.00
C SER A 267 -3.90 18.04 4.24
N LEU A 268 -4.17 16.72 4.27
CA LEU A 268 -3.37 15.73 3.53
C LEU A 268 -3.43 16.00 2.02
N GLY A 269 -4.62 16.26 1.49
CA GLY A 269 -4.81 16.60 0.07
C GLY A 269 -4.10 17.88 -0.32
N THR A 270 -4.13 18.91 0.53
CA THR A 270 -3.42 20.18 0.28
C THR A 270 -1.91 19.96 0.20
N PHE A 271 -1.34 19.21 1.13
CA PHE A 271 0.09 18.91 1.09
C PHE A 271 0.47 18.10 -0.15
N ASP A 272 -0.28 17.03 -0.46
CA ASP A 272 -0.01 16.22 -1.65
C ASP A 272 -0.07 17.05 -2.93
N ALA A 273 -1.08 17.90 -3.09
CA ALA A 273 -1.23 18.79 -4.24
C ALA A 273 -0.02 19.71 -4.45
N HIS A 274 0.56 20.26 -3.38
CA HIS A 274 1.79 21.06 -3.47
C HIS A 274 2.97 20.25 -4.00
N TYR A 275 3.18 19.04 -3.53
CA TYR A 275 4.27 18.18 -4.00
C TYR A 275 4.05 17.74 -5.45
N GLU A 276 2.83 17.34 -5.80
CA GLU A 276 2.51 16.93 -7.17
C GLU A 276 2.66 18.08 -8.17
N SER A 277 2.23 19.28 -7.81
CA SER A 277 2.44 20.48 -8.62
C SER A 277 3.92 20.79 -8.81
N PHE A 278 4.71 20.67 -7.73
CA PHE A 278 6.16 20.85 -7.82
C PHE A 278 6.81 19.80 -8.72
N LEU A 279 6.45 18.52 -8.59
CA LEU A 279 6.99 17.44 -9.41
C LEU A 279 6.64 17.64 -10.89
N SER A 280 5.40 18.04 -11.18
CA SER A 280 4.97 18.36 -12.53
C SER A 280 5.76 19.52 -13.13
N TYR A 281 5.96 20.59 -12.36
CA TYR A 281 6.79 21.73 -12.76
C TYR A 281 8.26 21.33 -12.96
N TYR A 282 8.81 20.55 -12.03
CA TYR A 282 10.17 20.04 -12.13
C TYR A 282 10.37 19.22 -13.42
N ALA A 283 9.45 18.30 -13.71
CA ALA A 283 9.52 17.45 -14.90
C ALA A 283 9.37 18.21 -16.22
N LYS A 284 8.63 19.32 -16.22
CA LYS A 284 8.35 20.12 -17.42
C LYS A 284 9.40 21.20 -17.65
N GLU A 285 9.87 21.86 -16.59
CA GLU A 285 10.62 23.12 -16.72
C GLU A 285 12.03 23.08 -16.15
N LEU A 286 12.25 22.37 -15.04
CA LEU A 286 13.52 22.43 -14.32
C LEU A 286 14.58 21.44 -14.79
N VAL A 287 14.18 20.40 -15.51
CA VAL A 287 15.11 19.43 -16.12
C VAL A 287 15.55 19.89 -17.52
N PRO A 288 16.71 19.41 -18.01
CA PRO A 288 17.15 19.68 -19.39
C PRO A 288 16.04 19.31 -20.40
N GLU A 289 15.89 20.11 -21.44
CA GLU A 289 14.80 19.96 -22.42
C GLU A 289 14.66 18.54 -22.99
N ALA A 290 15.79 17.90 -23.28
CA ALA A 290 15.83 16.51 -23.77
C ALA A 290 15.27 15.48 -22.77
N GLN A 291 15.13 15.83 -21.49
CA GLN A 291 14.64 14.97 -20.41
C GLN A 291 13.24 15.38 -19.93
N ARG A 292 12.66 16.45 -20.47
CA ARG A 292 11.32 16.91 -20.09
C ARG A 292 10.28 15.85 -20.39
N LYS A 293 9.42 15.59 -19.42
CA LYS A 293 8.37 14.56 -19.50
C LYS A 293 7.08 15.08 -18.88
N LEU A 294 5.99 14.53 -19.38
CA LEU A 294 4.70 14.62 -18.70
C LEU A 294 4.58 13.45 -17.73
N ILE A 295 4.33 13.77 -16.47
CA ILE A 295 3.99 12.78 -15.46
C ILE A 295 2.55 12.32 -15.72
N ARG A 296 2.33 11.00 -15.66
CA ARG A 296 1.01 10.39 -15.72
C ARG A 296 0.52 10.12 -14.32
N PHE A 297 -0.59 10.75 -13.99
CA PHE A 297 -1.29 10.50 -12.74
C PHE A 297 -2.45 9.54 -12.97
N VAL A 298 -2.53 8.51 -12.13
CA VAL A 298 -3.61 7.53 -12.13
C VAL A 298 -4.14 7.45 -10.70
N GLY A 299 -5.35 7.95 -10.50
CA GLY A 299 -6.09 7.72 -9.27
C GLY A 299 -6.81 6.38 -9.31
N ALA A 300 -6.96 5.72 -8.17
CA ALA A 300 -7.79 4.54 -8.03
C ALA A 300 -8.73 4.70 -6.84
N THR A 301 -10.02 4.46 -7.04
CA THR A 301 -11.02 4.55 -5.96
C THR A 301 -12.30 3.78 -6.31
N ALA A 302 -13.04 3.35 -5.30
CA ALA A 302 -14.37 2.76 -5.47
C ALA A 302 -15.49 3.78 -5.28
N THR A 303 -15.23 4.88 -4.56
CA THR A 303 -16.27 5.82 -4.12
C THR A 303 -15.74 7.24 -4.12
N ILE A 304 -16.08 8.01 -5.12
CA ILE A 304 -15.77 9.43 -5.15
C ILE A 304 -16.86 10.18 -5.92
N SER A 305 -17.44 11.17 -5.28
CA SER A 305 -18.29 12.16 -5.93
C SER A 305 -17.43 13.34 -6.38
N MET A 306 -17.78 13.98 -7.49
CA MET A 306 -17.09 15.16 -8.02
C MET A 306 -15.57 14.91 -8.27
N TYR A 307 -15.24 13.77 -8.86
CA TYR A 307 -13.85 13.37 -9.09
C TYR A 307 -13.07 14.35 -9.94
N GLU A 308 -13.69 15.02 -10.90
CA GLU A 308 -13.04 16.03 -11.75
C GLU A 308 -12.50 17.18 -10.92
N SER A 309 -13.33 17.72 -10.01
CA SER A 309 -12.91 18.78 -9.09
C SER A 309 -11.79 18.30 -8.16
N HIS A 310 -11.87 17.07 -7.68
CA HIS A 310 -10.84 16.48 -6.81
C HIS A 310 -9.50 16.33 -7.55
N ILE A 311 -9.53 15.79 -8.77
CA ILE A 311 -8.35 15.65 -9.63
C ILE A 311 -7.75 17.02 -9.96
N TRP A 312 -8.59 18.00 -10.27
CA TRP A 312 -8.14 19.36 -10.54
C TRP A 312 -7.39 19.96 -9.35
N HIS A 313 -7.91 19.79 -8.13
CA HIS A 313 -7.26 20.29 -6.93
C HIS A 313 -5.95 19.57 -6.59
N LEU A 314 -5.83 18.28 -6.89
CA LEU A 314 -4.62 17.52 -6.61
C LEU A 314 -3.53 17.71 -7.66
N TYR A 315 -3.89 17.65 -8.96
CA TYR A 315 -2.91 17.53 -10.04
C TYR A 315 -2.91 18.73 -11.00
N HIS A 316 -3.87 19.61 -10.86
CA HIS A 316 -4.08 20.74 -11.78
C HIS A 316 -4.24 20.30 -13.24
N MET A 317 -4.97 19.21 -13.43
CA MET A 317 -5.25 18.56 -14.70
C MET A 317 -6.73 18.20 -14.81
N ASP A 318 -7.20 18.07 -16.05
CA ASP A 318 -8.53 17.49 -16.28
C ASP A 318 -8.56 16.02 -15.90
N GLY A 319 -9.68 15.55 -15.36
CA GLY A 319 -9.89 14.17 -14.93
C GLY A 319 -10.65 13.35 -15.97
N ARG A 320 -10.20 12.13 -16.21
CA ARG A 320 -10.93 11.15 -17.02
C ARG A 320 -11.15 9.88 -16.23
N ARG A 321 -12.42 9.52 -16.07
CA ARG A 321 -12.81 8.27 -15.42
C ARG A 321 -12.68 7.07 -16.41
N PHE A 322 -12.20 5.95 -15.90
CA PHE A 322 -12.25 4.65 -16.55
C PHE A 322 -12.87 3.61 -15.59
N PRO A 323 -13.90 2.86 -16.02
CA PRO A 323 -14.58 2.95 -17.30
C PRO A 323 -15.29 4.30 -17.51
N CYS A 324 -15.41 4.69 -18.78
CA CYS A 324 -16.22 5.88 -19.13
C CYS A 324 -17.70 5.57 -18.87
N GLU A 325 -18.43 6.58 -18.40
CA GLU A 325 -19.89 6.47 -18.32
C GLU A 325 -20.49 6.30 -19.73
N TYR A 326 -21.31 5.31 -19.86
CA TYR A 326 -22.10 5.17 -21.09
C TYR A 326 -23.27 6.16 -21.04
N PRO A 327 -23.49 6.96 -22.08
CA PRO A 327 -24.59 7.92 -22.10
C PRO A 327 -26.00 7.30 -21.96
N SER A 328 -26.10 6.01 -22.25
CA SER A 328 -27.35 5.23 -22.17
C SER A 328 -27.45 4.33 -20.94
N ALA A 329 -26.42 4.29 -20.10
CA ALA A 329 -26.43 3.47 -18.90
C ALA A 329 -27.23 4.16 -17.79
N GLU A 330 -27.99 3.39 -17.04
CA GLU A 330 -28.62 3.87 -15.81
C GLU A 330 -27.53 4.21 -14.78
N ALA A 331 -27.88 5.04 -13.81
CA ALA A 331 -26.91 5.44 -12.79
C ALA A 331 -26.37 4.21 -12.04
N GLY A 332 -25.06 4.00 -12.11
CA GLY A 332 -24.36 2.87 -11.51
C GLY A 332 -24.06 1.70 -12.45
N GLU A 333 -24.49 1.77 -13.72
CA GLU A 333 -24.13 0.78 -14.73
C GLU A 333 -22.83 1.15 -15.46
N ASP A 334 -21.94 0.18 -15.57
CA ASP A 334 -20.72 0.22 -16.37
C ASP A 334 -20.68 -0.98 -17.33
N PHE A 335 -19.78 -0.95 -18.31
CA PHE A 335 -19.71 -2.02 -19.32
C PHE A 335 -19.44 -3.43 -18.75
N TYR A 336 -19.02 -3.55 -17.50
CA TYR A 336 -18.66 -4.82 -16.84
C TYR A 336 -19.41 -5.03 -15.51
N SER A 337 -20.20 -4.05 -15.05
CA SER A 337 -20.96 -4.13 -13.80
C SER A 337 -22.31 -3.41 -13.91
N TYR A 338 -23.28 -3.87 -13.16
CA TYR A 338 -24.56 -3.20 -12.99
C TYR A 338 -24.99 -3.25 -11.53
N THR A 339 -25.85 -2.33 -11.13
CA THR A 339 -26.45 -2.32 -9.80
C THR A 339 -27.85 -2.90 -9.87
N ASP A 340 -28.08 -4.01 -9.15
CA ASP A 340 -29.43 -4.53 -8.98
C ASP A 340 -30.13 -3.78 -7.83
N ASN A 341 -31.07 -2.92 -8.19
CA ASN A 341 -31.81 -2.12 -7.22
C ASN A 341 -32.88 -2.93 -6.46
N ASN A 342 -33.15 -4.17 -6.87
CA ASN A 342 -34.12 -5.03 -6.21
C ASN A 342 -33.49 -5.91 -5.12
N ASP A 343 -32.19 -6.02 -5.09
CA ASP A 343 -31.43 -6.80 -4.10
C ASP A 343 -30.84 -5.89 -3.02
N ILE A 344 -31.36 -6.01 -1.79
CA ILE A 344 -30.86 -5.26 -0.63
C ILE A 344 -29.74 -6.06 0.00
N THR A 345 -28.51 -5.71 -0.33
CA THR A 345 -27.31 -6.36 0.23
C THR A 345 -26.85 -5.77 1.57
N ARG A 346 -27.33 -4.58 1.94
CA ARG A 346 -26.94 -3.91 3.18
C ARG A 346 -28.01 -2.97 3.69
N ILE A 347 -28.25 -3.05 5.00
CA ILE A 347 -29.13 -2.12 5.73
C ILE A 347 -28.25 -1.30 6.69
N LEU A 348 -28.32 0.03 6.57
CA LEU A 348 -27.65 0.96 7.47
C LEU A 348 -28.62 1.45 8.52
N ILE A 349 -28.32 1.18 9.79
CA ILE A 349 -29.13 1.62 10.93
C ILE A 349 -28.38 2.71 11.69
N GLY A 350 -28.90 3.92 11.69
CA GLY A 350 -28.38 5.03 12.51
C GLY A 350 -28.82 4.89 13.96
N HIS A 351 -27.86 4.86 14.89
CA HIS A 351 -28.12 4.91 16.32
C HIS A 351 -27.35 6.06 16.98
N ALA A 352 -28.04 6.98 17.59
CA ALA A 352 -27.43 8.05 18.37
C ALA A 352 -27.75 7.81 19.87
N PRO A 353 -26.72 7.55 20.70
CA PRO A 353 -26.93 7.34 22.12
C PRO A 353 -27.39 8.67 22.78
N TYR A 354 -28.55 8.65 23.39
CA TYR A 354 -29.07 9.82 24.10
C TYR A 354 -28.64 9.80 25.57
N GLY A 355 -27.98 10.86 26.02
CA GLY A 355 -27.55 11.01 27.42
C GLY A 355 -26.36 10.10 27.83
N ARG A 356 -25.64 9.52 26.89
CA ARG A 356 -24.48 8.64 27.10
C ARG A 356 -23.36 8.99 26.15
N SER A 357 -22.15 8.46 26.42
CA SER A 357 -21.04 8.59 25.50
C SER A 357 -21.25 7.77 24.21
N ILE A 358 -20.58 8.13 23.14
CA ILE A 358 -20.61 7.35 21.89
C ILE A 358 -20.06 5.95 22.15
N THR A 359 -18.99 5.84 22.93
CA THR A 359 -18.36 4.55 23.30
C THR A 359 -19.35 3.64 24.02
N ASP A 360 -20.15 4.19 24.99
CA ASP A 360 -21.17 3.41 25.68
C ASP A 360 -22.27 2.93 24.72
N GLY A 361 -22.75 3.82 23.85
CA GLY A 361 -23.75 3.45 22.85
C GLY A 361 -23.24 2.37 21.89
N MET A 362 -21.96 2.39 21.51
CA MET A 362 -21.35 1.40 20.63
C MET A 362 -21.29 0.02 21.28
N TRP A 363 -20.65 -0.10 22.46
CA TRP A 363 -20.53 -1.43 23.08
C TRP A 363 -21.88 -2.02 23.49
N GLU A 364 -22.84 -1.20 23.94
CA GLU A 364 -24.19 -1.66 24.27
C GLU A 364 -24.94 -2.17 23.04
N SER A 365 -24.84 -1.48 21.90
CA SER A 365 -25.48 -1.91 20.66
C SER A 365 -24.94 -3.27 20.19
N VAL A 366 -23.64 -3.43 20.20
CA VAL A 366 -22.95 -4.68 19.81
C VAL A 366 -23.32 -5.80 20.81
N TYR A 367 -23.30 -5.51 22.11
CA TYR A 367 -23.71 -6.44 23.15
C TYR A 367 -25.15 -6.93 22.97
N ILE A 368 -26.08 -6.04 22.64
CA ILE A 368 -27.48 -6.40 22.37
C ILE A 368 -27.58 -7.30 21.13
N MET A 369 -26.83 -6.99 20.07
CA MET A 369 -26.76 -7.84 18.87
C MET A 369 -26.31 -9.28 19.24
N ARG A 370 -25.25 -9.42 20.00
CA ARG A 370 -24.74 -10.70 20.48
C ARG A 370 -25.80 -11.48 21.27
N LEU A 371 -26.54 -10.83 22.16
CA LEU A 371 -27.61 -11.46 22.92
C LEU A 371 -28.73 -11.95 22.02
N VAL A 372 -29.12 -11.15 21.02
CA VAL A 372 -30.18 -11.52 20.07
C VAL A 372 -29.75 -12.72 19.24
N VAL A 373 -28.56 -12.69 18.64
CA VAL A 373 -28.04 -13.80 17.83
C VAL A 373 -27.91 -15.07 18.67
N TYR A 374 -27.39 -14.96 19.90
CA TYR A 374 -27.30 -16.11 20.79
C TYR A 374 -28.65 -16.76 21.09
N ARG A 375 -29.67 -15.94 21.37
CA ARG A 375 -31.04 -16.42 21.57
C ARG A 375 -31.61 -17.07 20.32
N MET A 376 -31.37 -16.51 19.15
CA MET A 376 -31.81 -17.11 17.88
C MET A 376 -31.17 -18.46 17.65
N ILE A 377 -29.89 -18.62 18.02
CA ILE A 377 -29.20 -19.91 17.93
C ILE A 377 -29.77 -20.90 18.97
N GLN A 378 -30.04 -20.46 20.20
CA GLN A 378 -30.60 -21.34 21.25
C GLN A 378 -32.02 -21.82 20.92
N PHE A 379 -32.83 -20.99 20.29
CA PHE A 379 -34.20 -21.28 19.89
C PHE A 379 -34.31 -21.30 18.36
N LEU A 380 -33.45 -22.11 17.72
CA LEU A 380 -33.23 -22.09 16.28
C LEU A 380 -34.53 -22.35 15.49
N GLU A 381 -35.29 -23.36 15.85
CA GLU A 381 -36.53 -23.73 15.17
C GLU A 381 -37.58 -22.61 15.27
N GLU A 382 -37.81 -22.08 16.47
CA GLU A 382 -38.78 -20.98 16.69
C GLU A 382 -38.38 -19.70 15.95
N SER A 383 -37.09 -19.36 15.96
CA SER A 383 -36.57 -18.19 15.26
C SER A 383 -36.60 -18.36 13.74
N TYR A 384 -36.35 -19.56 13.24
CA TYR A 384 -36.48 -19.90 11.83
C TYR A 384 -37.92 -19.80 11.34
N GLU A 385 -38.92 -20.34 12.10
CA GLU A 385 -40.33 -20.20 11.75
C GLU A 385 -40.74 -18.73 11.65
N LYS A 386 -40.33 -17.90 12.62
CA LYS A 386 -40.59 -16.45 12.59
C LYS A 386 -39.99 -15.76 11.38
N LEU A 387 -38.78 -16.15 10.98
CA LEU A 387 -38.09 -15.59 9.81
C LEU A 387 -38.78 -16.01 8.51
N CYS A 388 -39.20 -17.27 8.41
CA CYS A 388 -39.98 -17.77 7.25
C CYS A 388 -41.33 -17.03 7.14
N ALA A 389 -41.96 -16.69 8.25
CA ALA A 389 -43.21 -15.94 8.25
C ALA A 389 -43.09 -14.50 7.67
N VAL A 390 -41.88 -13.95 7.66
CA VAL A 390 -41.60 -12.62 7.04
C VAL A 390 -40.92 -12.71 5.67
N GLY A 391 -40.82 -13.93 5.09
CA GLY A 391 -40.41 -14.11 3.70
C GLY A 391 -39.08 -14.81 3.46
N PHE A 392 -38.41 -15.31 4.50
CA PHE A 392 -37.23 -16.13 4.29
C PHE A 392 -37.58 -17.47 3.66
N SER A 393 -36.85 -17.88 2.61
CA SER A 393 -37.11 -19.10 1.85
C SER A 393 -35.95 -20.12 1.87
N GLY A 394 -34.88 -19.80 2.58
CA GLY A 394 -33.73 -20.73 2.76
C GLY A 394 -34.03 -21.87 3.73
N SER A 395 -33.18 -22.89 3.74
CA SER A 395 -33.24 -23.98 4.70
C SER A 395 -32.85 -23.58 6.12
N ILE A 396 -33.17 -24.40 7.11
CA ILE A 396 -32.79 -24.15 8.50
C ILE A 396 -31.25 -24.20 8.70
N ASP A 397 -30.54 -24.98 7.86
CA ASP A 397 -29.09 -25.04 7.91
C ASP A 397 -28.47 -23.75 7.33
N GLU A 398 -28.99 -23.22 6.23
CA GLU A 398 -28.59 -21.92 5.70
C GLU A 398 -28.88 -20.79 6.71
N TYR A 399 -30.01 -20.86 7.41
CA TYR A 399 -30.33 -19.91 8.48
C TYR A 399 -29.34 -19.99 9.64
N ARG A 400 -28.94 -21.21 10.04
CA ARG A 400 -27.94 -21.42 11.08
C ARG A 400 -26.59 -20.83 10.68
N ASP A 401 -26.15 -21.09 9.47
CA ASP A 401 -24.88 -20.59 8.93
C ASP A 401 -24.90 -19.05 8.90
N MET A 402 -26.01 -18.46 8.45
CA MET A 402 -26.21 -17.00 8.49
C MET A 402 -26.10 -16.45 9.91
N LEU A 403 -26.65 -17.12 10.94
CA LEU A 403 -26.52 -16.66 12.33
C LEU A 403 -25.07 -16.71 12.83
N TYR A 404 -24.26 -17.68 12.36
CA TYR A 404 -22.83 -17.73 12.67
C TYR A 404 -22.04 -16.60 12.00
N ASP A 405 -22.44 -16.13 10.82
CA ASP A 405 -21.81 -14.95 10.20
C ASP A 405 -22.05 -13.69 11.06
N TYR A 406 -23.21 -13.55 11.69
CA TYR A 406 -23.50 -12.47 12.65
C TYR A 406 -22.83 -12.65 14.03
N TRP A 407 -22.10 -13.75 14.25
CA TRP A 407 -21.36 -13.98 15.50
C TRP A 407 -20.06 -13.20 15.58
N ILE A 408 -19.54 -12.74 14.43
CA ILE A 408 -18.34 -11.92 14.32
C ILE A 408 -18.75 -10.47 14.08
N GLU A 409 -18.36 -9.59 14.99
CA GLU A 409 -18.67 -8.17 14.88
C GLU A 409 -17.39 -7.38 14.64
N LEU A 410 -17.45 -6.43 13.70
CA LEU A 410 -16.35 -5.52 13.37
C LEU A 410 -16.75 -4.08 13.73
N VAL A 411 -16.01 -3.49 14.66
CA VAL A 411 -16.30 -2.15 15.16
C VAL A 411 -15.21 -1.17 14.73
N TYR A 412 -15.57 -0.16 13.96
CA TYR A 412 -14.64 0.86 13.46
C TYR A 412 -14.62 2.08 14.38
N ASN A 413 -13.42 2.57 14.68
CA ASN A 413 -13.20 3.78 15.44
C ASN A 413 -12.32 4.75 14.67
N ASN A 414 -12.60 6.05 14.81
CA ASN A 414 -11.83 7.10 14.14
C ASN A 414 -10.48 7.39 14.82
N ARG A 415 -10.34 7.07 16.11
CA ARG A 415 -9.16 7.33 16.91
C ARG A 415 -8.71 6.07 17.62
N LYS A 416 -7.39 5.91 17.78
CA LYS A 416 -6.81 4.81 18.55
C LYS A 416 -7.28 4.79 20.01
N GLN A 417 -7.40 5.98 20.62
CA GLN A 417 -7.87 6.11 21.98
C GLN A 417 -9.29 5.57 22.13
N ASP A 418 -10.20 5.90 21.20
CA ASP A 418 -11.58 5.42 21.21
C ASP A 418 -11.64 3.89 21.09
N ALA A 419 -10.75 3.31 20.27
CA ALA A 419 -10.62 1.86 20.14
C ALA A 419 -10.14 1.20 21.46
N MET A 420 -9.16 1.78 22.14
CA MET A 420 -8.69 1.30 23.45
C MET A 420 -9.76 1.40 24.54
N GLU A 421 -10.49 2.53 24.59
CA GLU A 421 -11.61 2.73 25.53
C GLU A 421 -12.73 1.71 25.27
N LEU A 422 -13.01 1.44 24.00
CA LEU A 422 -14.04 0.48 23.60
C LEU A 422 -13.62 -0.96 23.93
N GLU A 423 -12.36 -1.34 23.69
CA GLU A 423 -11.81 -2.65 24.10
C GLU A 423 -11.96 -2.85 25.61
N ASN A 424 -11.59 -1.85 26.41
CA ASN A 424 -11.75 -1.90 27.88
C ASN A 424 -13.23 -2.06 28.28
N ALA A 425 -14.14 -1.39 27.59
CA ALA A 425 -15.57 -1.54 27.83
C ALA A 425 -16.08 -2.94 27.51
N PHE A 426 -15.64 -3.54 26.41
CA PHE A 426 -15.97 -4.93 26.07
C PHE A 426 -15.39 -5.93 27.07
N GLN A 427 -14.12 -5.78 27.46
CA GLN A 427 -13.49 -6.69 28.43
C GLN A 427 -14.12 -6.63 29.81
N ASN A 428 -14.40 -5.43 30.31
CA ASN A 428 -14.82 -5.25 31.71
C ASN A 428 -16.34 -5.07 31.89
N GLN A 429 -17.08 -4.61 30.89
CA GLN A 429 -18.52 -4.38 31.00
C GLN A 429 -19.31 -5.39 30.19
N ALA A 430 -19.16 -5.42 28.87
CA ALA A 430 -19.91 -6.34 28.01
C ALA A 430 -19.72 -7.79 28.41
N ASN A 431 -18.48 -8.24 28.61
CA ASN A 431 -18.18 -9.63 28.98
C ASN A 431 -18.76 -10.03 30.35
N ASN A 432 -18.80 -9.11 31.33
CA ASN A 432 -19.43 -9.39 32.62
C ASN A 432 -20.95 -9.53 32.47
N TYR A 433 -21.59 -8.71 31.63
CA TYR A 433 -23.02 -8.83 31.34
C TYR A 433 -23.35 -10.11 30.56
N LEU A 434 -22.52 -10.51 29.59
CA LEU A 434 -22.69 -11.77 28.86
C LEU A 434 -22.56 -12.97 29.78
N GLU A 435 -21.55 -13.00 30.65
CA GLU A 435 -21.36 -14.07 31.64
C GLU A 435 -22.56 -14.20 32.58
N ALA A 436 -23.09 -13.08 33.08
CA ALA A 436 -24.28 -13.07 33.93
C ALA A 436 -25.54 -13.60 33.22
N LYS A 437 -25.56 -13.63 31.89
CA LYS A 437 -26.63 -14.16 31.04
C LYS A 437 -26.33 -15.56 30.50
N GLY A 438 -25.20 -16.17 30.83
CA GLY A 438 -24.78 -17.45 30.32
C GLY A 438 -24.41 -17.45 28.84
N VAL A 439 -24.01 -16.30 28.30
CA VAL A 439 -23.60 -16.10 26.90
C VAL A 439 -22.07 -16.14 26.83
N PRO A 440 -21.47 -16.76 25.79
CA PRO A 440 -20.03 -16.74 25.61
C PRO A 440 -19.45 -15.33 25.52
N LYS A 441 -18.33 -15.12 26.18
CA LYS A 441 -17.59 -13.83 26.19
C LYS A 441 -17.04 -13.52 24.81
N TYR A 442 -16.81 -12.22 24.56
CA TYR A 442 -16.04 -11.78 23.41
C TYR A 442 -14.57 -12.18 23.55
N VAL A 443 -14.00 -12.67 22.46
CA VAL A 443 -12.57 -12.64 22.20
C VAL A 443 -12.32 -11.36 21.39
N ILE A 444 -11.50 -10.47 21.89
CA ILE A 444 -11.34 -9.13 21.36
C ILE A 444 -9.93 -9.00 20.79
N GLU A 445 -9.86 -8.58 19.55
CA GLU A 445 -8.61 -8.25 18.87
C GLU A 445 -8.67 -6.81 18.38
N GLN A 446 -7.61 -6.04 18.67
CA GLN A 446 -7.48 -4.66 18.23
C GLN A 446 -6.60 -4.58 17.00
N MET A 447 -7.12 -3.98 15.92
CA MET A 447 -6.37 -3.70 14.70
C MET A 447 -6.06 -2.20 14.65
N THR A 448 -4.91 -1.80 15.16
CA THR A 448 -4.42 -0.42 15.08
C THR A 448 -3.09 -0.36 14.35
N SER A 449 -2.65 0.86 13.98
CA SER A 449 -1.34 1.04 13.32
C SER A 449 -0.13 0.68 14.21
N ASP A 450 -0.35 0.36 15.49
CA ASP A 450 0.69 -0.01 16.44
C ASP A 450 0.77 -1.54 16.63
N VAL A 451 -0.21 -2.28 16.11
CA VAL A 451 -0.22 -3.74 16.16
C VAL A 451 0.63 -4.27 15.01
N ASP A 452 1.51 -5.20 15.32
CA ASP A 452 2.28 -5.90 14.29
C ASP A 452 1.33 -6.79 13.47
N LEU A 453 1.17 -6.44 12.19
CA LEU A 453 0.28 -7.14 11.28
C LEU A 453 0.71 -8.60 11.01
N SER A 454 1.95 -8.96 11.34
CA SER A 454 2.42 -10.34 11.25
C SER A 454 1.74 -11.28 12.25
N LEU A 455 1.11 -10.73 13.29
CA LEU A 455 0.39 -11.48 14.32
C LEU A 455 -1.11 -11.64 14.00
N ILE A 456 -1.62 -10.93 12.99
CA ILE A 456 -3.03 -11.01 12.60
C ILE A 456 -3.18 -12.13 11.57
N HIS A 457 -3.37 -13.33 12.03
CA HIS A 457 -3.88 -14.42 11.20
C HIS A 457 -5.40 -14.30 11.12
N ILE A 458 -5.87 -13.74 10.00
CA ILE A 458 -7.28 -13.80 9.62
C ILE A 458 -7.57 -15.17 9.01
#